data_b1b430da72b6402c593150b198eeabd4
#
_entry.id   b1b430da72b6402c593150b198eeabd4
#
_cell.length_a   1.000
_cell.length_b   1.000
_cell.length_c   1.000
_cell.angle_alpha   90.00
_cell.angle_beta   90.00
_cell.angle_gamma   90.00
#
_symmetry.space_group_name_H-M   'P 1'
#
loop_
_entity.id
_entity.type
_entity.pdbx_description
1 polymer ?
#
loop_
_entity_poly.entity_id
_entity_poly.type
_entity_poly.pdbx_seq_one_letter_code
_entity_poly.pdbx_strand_id
1 'polypeptide(L)'
;MSAFKPRKMYIHPSVLKNPITERILKKLPDVLRVVTERPEIELETEPDPVGSGKRIWFLTASPGQLVKECPATPVQLCCRYRVINVITNCPIDCSYCILQGYINNPYITIHVNLDDIKAQITQLLKTDPHHIFRFGTGELSDSLAIEEYTGFSSDLARFFITLPNGFFEIKTKFHRVDTLLELDPKGKIGVSWSVNPEDIIKKEERGASSLTARLEAALKCQEKGYLAGFHFDPILLYPDWEEKYRAVVDKIFTSLKPERITWISLGGFRYPAFLKPVIQERFPQSKILLGELFPGPDRKYRYLKKLRIEMYRNIVTRIRKYDPEIFIYLCMESPEVWEAVFGFHPQSRNELDYLFAQRIRRLWSKS
;
A
#
# COMPACT_ATOMS: atom_id res chain seq x y z
N MET A 1 -4.71 19.86 12.83
CA MET A 1 -3.57 20.19 11.94
C MET A 1 -3.30 18.98 11.05
N SER A 2 -3.01 19.20 9.76
CA SER A 2 -2.64 18.10 8.86
C SER A 2 -1.31 17.48 9.31
N ALA A 3 -1.28 16.16 9.45
CA ALA A 3 -0.11 15.45 10.00
C ALA A 3 1.15 15.53 9.10
N PHE A 4 0.98 15.81 7.80
CA PHE A 4 2.05 15.68 6.80
C PHE A 4 2.29 16.93 5.95
N LYS A 5 2.05 18.13 6.51
CA LYS A 5 2.40 19.40 5.84
C LYS A 5 3.92 19.47 5.61
N PRO A 6 4.40 19.72 4.36
CA PRO A 6 5.82 19.86 4.10
C PRO A 6 6.37 21.17 4.72
N ARG A 7 7.66 21.17 5.04
CA ARG A 7 8.38 22.40 5.46
C ARG A 7 8.84 23.22 4.24
N LYS A 8 9.07 22.55 3.10
CA LYS A 8 9.56 23.16 1.86
C LYS A 8 9.06 22.38 0.64
N MET A 9 8.77 23.09 -0.43
CA MET A 9 8.42 22.49 -1.72
C MET A 9 9.38 22.99 -2.80
N TYR A 10 9.89 22.04 -3.59
CA TYR A 10 10.55 22.30 -4.85
C TYR A 10 9.57 22.02 -5.99
N ILE A 11 9.60 22.83 -7.03
CA ILE A 11 8.67 22.75 -8.15
C ILE A 11 9.50 22.80 -9.44
N HIS A 12 9.38 21.74 -10.25
CA HIS A 12 10.02 21.75 -11.56
C HIS A 12 9.33 22.80 -12.47
N PRO A 13 10.09 23.63 -13.24
CA PRO A 13 9.53 24.70 -14.06
C PRO A 13 8.41 24.24 -15.00
N SER A 14 8.55 23.04 -15.59
CA SER A 14 7.58 22.49 -16.55
C SER A 14 6.18 22.20 -15.96
N VAL A 15 6.04 22.14 -14.64
CA VAL A 15 4.77 21.78 -13.99
C VAL A 15 4.12 22.93 -13.22
N LEU A 16 4.65 24.15 -13.32
CA LEU A 16 4.11 25.32 -12.61
C LEU A 16 2.63 25.58 -12.89
N LYS A 17 2.20 25.37 -14.14
CA LYS A 17 0.81 25.58 -14.61
C LYS A 17 -0.02 24.29 -14.62
N ASN A 18 0.48 23.21 -14.01
CA ASN A 18 -0.28 21.97 -13.96
C ASN A 18 -1.41 22.11 -12.92
N PRO A 19 -2.66 21.69 -13.21
CA PRO A 19 -3.80 21.85 -12.30
C PRO A 19 -3.59 21.20 -10.91
N ILE A 20 -2.85 20.08 -10.84
CA ILE A 20 -2.52 19.42 -9.57
C ILE A 20 -1.52 20.27 -8.79
N THR A 21 -0.51 20.84 -9.44
CA THR A 21 0.43 21.77 -8.80
C THR A 21 -0.33 22.96 -8.22
N GLU A 22 -1.20 23.61 -9.00
CA GLU A 22 -2.00 24.75 -8.55
C GLU A 22 -2.89 24.37 -7.35
N ARG A 23 -3.54 23.19 -7.38
CA ARG A 23 -4.34 22.67 -6.26
C ARG A 23 -3.50 22.52 -4.98
N ILE A 24 -2.30 21.93 -5.07
CA ILE A 24 -1.39 21.77 -3.93
C ILE A 24 -0.96 23.14 -3.38
N LEU A 25 -0.57 24.07 -4.26
CA LEU A 25 -0.12 25.39 -3.88
C LEU A 25 -1.22 26.22 -3.21
N LYS A 26 -2.47 26.10 -3.67
CA LYS A 26 -3.65 26.73 -3.07
C LYS A 26 -3.92 26.22 -1.65
N LYS A 27 -3.70 24.93 -1.40
CA LYS A 27 -3.91 24.31 -0.07
C LYS A 27 -2.75 24.51 0.89
N LEU A 28 -1.59 24.91 0.38
CA LEU A 28 -0.36 25.13 1.15
C LEU A 28 0.24 26.53 0.87
N PRO A 29 -0.50 27.63 1.14
CA PRO A 29 -0.06 28.99 0.79
C PRO A 29 1.22 29.42 1.50
N ASP A 30 1.42 28.98 2.75
CA ASP A 30 2.51 29.43 3.63
C ASP A 30 3.78 28.57 3.55
N VAL A 31 3.81 27.56 2.66
CA VAL A 31 4.98 26.68 2.54
C VAL A 31 6.02 27.32 1.62
N LEU A 32 7.28 27.33 2.08
CA LEU A 32 8.40 27.84 1.28
C LEU A 32 8.51 27.10 -0.04
N ARG A 33 8.61 27.85 -1.15
CA ARG A 33 8.63 27.32 -2.54
C ARG A 33 9.93 27.72 -3.21
N VAL A 34 10.51 26.75 -3.95
CA VAL A 34 11.69 26.99 -4.79
C VAL A 34 11.42 26.35 -6.15
N VAL A 35 11.55 27.14 -7.21
CA VAL A 35 11.43 26.64 -8.59
C VAL A 35 12.81 26.21 -9.05
N THR A 36 12.95 24.92 -9.42
CA THR A 36 14.23 24.35 -9.86
C THR A 36 14.00 23.06 -10.64
N GLU A 37 14.89 22.77 -11.58
CA GLU A 37 14.88 21.49 -12.31
C GLU A 37 15.34 20.31 -11.41
N ARG A 38 16.23 20.57 -10.47
CA ARG A 38 16.78 19.58 -9.54
C ARG A 38 16.84 20.15 -8.13
N PRO A 39 16.19 19.51 -7.15
CA PRO A 39 16.31 19.91 -5.78
C PRO A 39 17.74 19.66 -5.26
N GLU A 40 18.38 20.69 -4.75
CA GLU A 40 19.59 20.57 -3.96
C GLU A 40 19.18 20.55 -2.49
N ILE A 41 19.38 19.41 -1.85
CA ILE A 41 18.89 19.17 -0.49
C ILE A 41 20.04 18.66 0.35
N GLU A 42 20.52 19.51 1.22
CA GLU A 42 21.52 19.18 2.21
C GLU A 42 20.82 18.64 3.47
N LEU A 43 20.91 17.34 3.69
CA LEU A 43 20.37 16.65 4.87
C LEU A 43 21.45 15.92 5.67
N GLU A 44 22.71 16.01 5.27
CA GLU A 44 23.82 15.30 5.88
C GLU A 44 24.05 15.72 7.35
N THR A 45 23.67 16.94 7.69
CA THR A 45 23.78 17.47 9.06
C THR A 45 22.54 17.19 9.93
N GLU A 46 21.47 16.67 9.34
CA GLU A 46 20.23 16.34 10.09
C GLU A 46 20.42 15.05 10.89
N PRO A 47 19.94 14.97 12.13
CA PRO A 47 20.02 13.76 12.95
C PRO A 47 19.31 12.55 12.32
N ASP A 48 18.25 12.78 11.54
CA ASP A 48 17.51 11.77 10.76
C ASP A 48 17.27 12.30 9.33
N PRO A 49 18.25 12.13 8.42
CA PRO A 49 18.13 12.61 7.04
C PRO A 49 16.90 12.06 6.29
N VAL A 50 16.56 10.79 6.54
CA VAL A 50 15.41 10.13 5.89
C VAL A 50 14.10 10.71 6.39
N GLY A 51 13.93 10.87 7.71
CA GLY A 51 12.72 11.47 8.30
C GLY A 51 12.57 12.95 7.97
N SER A 52 13.67 13.71 7.99
CA SER A 52 13.69 15.12 7.60
C SER A 52 13.34 15.33 6.14
N GLY A 53 13.82 14.46 5.25
CA GLY A 53 13.52 14.48 3.83
C GLY A 53 12.04 14.31 3.54
N LYS A 54 11.32 13.48 4.28
CA LYS A 54 9.85 13.30 4.15
C LYS A 54 9.04 14.59 4.35
N ARG A 55 9.64 15.62 4.93
CA ARG A 55 9.04 16.96 5.09
C ARG A 55 9.37 17.90 3.93
N ILE A 56 10.00 17.41 2.88
CA ILE A 56 10.35 18.14 1.67
C ILE A 56 9.64 17.47 0.49
N TRP A 57 8.92 18.27 -0.31
CA TRP A 57 8.23 17.76 -1.49
C TRP A 57 8.86 18.30 -2.76
N PHE A 58 8.92 17.46 -3.79
CA PHE A 58 9.30 17.86 -5.15
C PHE A 58 8.16 17.53 -6.11
N LEU A 59 7.56 18.57 -6.68
CA LEU A 59 6.52 18.46 -7.70
C LEU A 59 7.19 18.43 -9.07
N THR A 60 6.94 17.38 -9.85
CA THR A 60 7.57 17.18 -11.16
C THR A 60 6.68 16.36 -12.09
N ALA A 61 7.04 16.30 -13.36
CA ALA A 61 6.51 15.33 -14.32
C ALA A 61 7.55 14.25 -14.58
N SER A 62 7.16 12.99 -14.54
CA SER A 62 8.04 11.90 -14.96
C SER A 62 7.91 11.67 -16.46
N PRO A 63 8.99 11.67 -17.22
CA PRO A 63 8.96 11.33 -18.64
C PRO A 63 8.84 9.82 -18.89
N GLY A 64 8.96 9.01 -17.84
CA GLY A 64 9.00 7.56 -17.93
C GLY A 64 7.67 6.86 -17.70
N GLN A 65 7.74 5.54 -17.65
CA GLN A 65 6.59 4.69 -17.35
C GLN A 65 6.24 4.77 -15.87
N LEU A 66 5.06 5.31 -15.56
CA LEU A 66 4.52 5.44 -14.20
C LEU A 66 3.58 4.29 -13.81
N VAL A 67 3.10 3.53 -14.79
CA VAL A 67 2.27 2.33 -14.58
C VAL A 67 3.11 1.10 -14.90
N LYS A 68 3.46 0.32 -13.87
CA LYS A 68 4.36 -0.84 -13.99
C LYS A 68 3.77 -2.06 -13.31
N GLU A 69 4.14 -3.25 -13.76
CA GLU A 69 3.88 -4.46 -12.98
C GLU A 69 4.71 -4.41 -11.68
N CYS A 70 4.10 -4.79 -10.56
CA CYS A 70 4.82 -4.94 -9.29
C CYS A 70 6.03 -5.85 -9.50
N PRO A 71 7.25 -5.41 -9.15
CA PRO A 71 8.45 -6.19 -9.40
C PRO A 71 8.35 -7.52 -8.66
N ALA A 72 8.21 -8.59 -9.43
CA ALA A 72 8.14 -9.93 -8.89
C ALA A 72 9.46 -10.30 -8.22
N THR A 73 9.36 -11.02 -7.14
CA THR A 73 10.53 -11.67 -6.54
C THR A 73 10.73 -13.02 -7.21
N PRO A 74 11.93 -13.35 -7.72
CA PRO A 74 12.22 -14.68 -8.26
C PRO A 74 11.84 -15.78 -7.28
N VAL A 75 11.40 -16.93 -7.79
CA VAL A 75 10.98 -18.13 -7.02
C VAL A 75 9.78 -17.96 -6.09
N GLN A 76 9.10 -16.81 -6.14
CA GLN A 76 7.89 -16.54 -5.33
C GLN A 76 6.68 -16.35 -6.23
N LEU A 77 5.51 -16.75 -5.74
CA LEU A 77 4.25 -16.46 -6.42
C LEU A 77 3.88 -14.99 -6.23
N CYS A 78 3.75 -14.27 -7.33
CA CYS A 78 3.38 -12.86 -7.37
C CYS A 78 2.10 -12.65 -8.17
N CYS A 79 1.30 -11.69 -7.75
CA CYS A 79 -0.07 -11.51 -8.20
C CYS A 79 -0.24 -10.58 -9.42
N ARG A 80 0.83 -10.22 -10.13
CA ARG A 80 0.82 -9.33 -11.31
C ARG A 80 0.11 -7.98 -11.11
N TYR A 81 0.12 -7.48 -9.88
CA TYR A 81 -0.45 -6.18 -9.54
C TYR A 81 0.18 -5.02 -10.36
N ARG A 82 -0.63 -4.13 -10.88
CA ARG A 82 -0.17 -2.96 -11.65
C ARG A 82 -0.06 -1.77 -10.71
N VAL A 83 1.15 -1.33 -10.47
CA VAL A 83 1.45 -0.19 -9.58
C VAL A 83 1.36 1.11 -10.36
N ILE A 84 0.63 2.08 -9.83
CA ILE A 84 0.55 3.45 -10.33
C ILE A 84 1.40 4.33 -9.41
N ASN A 85 2.52 4.83 -9.92
CA ASN A 85 3.50 5.61 -9.15
C ASN A 85 3.24 7.11 -9.27
N VAL A 86 2.18 7.61 -8.64
CA VAL A 86 1.90 9.07 -8.56
C VAL A 86 2.76 9.77 -7.52
N ILE A 87 3.22 9.04 -6.49
CA ILE A 87 4.06 9.56 -5.42
C ILE A 87 5.16 8.55 -5.15
N THR A 88 6.37 9.04 -4.98
CA THR A 88 7.54 8.23 -4.56
C THR A 88 8.05 8.76 -3.22
N ASN A 89 8.36 7.86 -2.29
CA ASN A 89 8.57 8.04 -0.88
C ASN A 89 7.26 8.29 -0.10
N CYS A 90 7.24 7.92 1.18
CA CYS A 90 6.03 7.90 1.99
C CYS A 90 6.16 8.86 3.18
N PRO A 91 5.14 9.68 3.44
CA PRO A 91 5.16 10.57 4.61
C PRO A 91 5.02 9.80 5.94
N ILE A 92 4.43 8.60 5.91
CA ILE A 92 4.38 7.69 7.07
C ILE A 92 5.77 7.08 7.28
N ASP A 93 6.18 6.96 8.53
CA ASP A 93 7.55 6.56 8.89
C ASP A 93 7.57 5.22 9.65
N CYS A 94 7.17 4.13 8.97
CA CYS A 94 7.21 2.79 9.54
C CYS A 94 8.65 2.29 9.68
N SER A 95 9.00 1.70 10.83
CA SER A 95 10.35 1.19 11.09
C SER A 95 10.80 0.11 10.11
N TYR A 96 9.88 -0.73 9.66
CA TYR A 96 10.13 -1.84 8.73
C TYR A 96 10.04 -1.46 7.24
N CYS A 97 9.84 -0.18 6.91
CA CYS A 97 9.60 0.25 5.54
C CYS A 97 10.85 0.11 4.67
N ILE A 98 10.76 -0.65 3.59
CA ILE A 98 11.86 -0.82 2.64
C ILE A 98 12.28 0.49 1.95
N LEU A 99 11.36 1.46 1.83
CA LEU A 99 11.62 2.71 1.13
C LEU A 99 12.73 3.55 1.76
N GLN A 100 13.03 3.33 3.05
CA GLN A 100 14.12 4.01 3.77
C GLN A 100 15.51 3.81 3.16
N GLY A 101 15.73 2.70 2.47
CA GLY A 101 17.01 2.42 1.83
C GLY A 101 16.88 2.00 0.36
N TYR A 102 15.64 1.93 -0.15
CA TYR A 102 15.38 1.60 -1.55
C TYR A 102 15.32 2.84 -2.44
N ILE A 103 14.91 3.98 -1.88
CA ILE A 103 14.77 5.24 -2.60
C ILE A 103 16.03 6.07 -2.38
N ASN A 104 16.68 6.46 -3.48
CA ASN A 104 17.91 7.26 -3.44
C ASN A 104 17.67 8.71 -2.98
N ASN A 105 16.45 9.22 -3.13
CA ASN A 105 16.08 10.58 -2.76
C ASN A 105 15.30 10.60 -1.45
N PRO A 106 15.74 11.31 -0.41
CA PRO A 106 15.06 11.33 0.90
C PRO A 106 13.72 12.08 0.89
N TYR A 107 13.48 12.95 -0.09
CA TYR A 107 12.27 13.76 -0.21
C TYR A 107 11.11 12.99 -0.89
N ILE A 108 9.89 13.51 -0.73
CA ILE A 108 8.71 12.99 -1.40
C ILE A 108 8.62 13.60 -2.80
N THR A 109 8.63 12.75 -3.82
CA THR A 109 8.41 13.17 -5.22
C THR A 109 6.97 12.97 -5.60
N ILE A 110 6.33 14.02 -6.13
CA ILE A 110 4.94 14.05 -6.58
C ILE A 110 4.92 14.22 -8.09
N HIS A 111 4.46 13.18 -8.80
CA HIS A 111 4.38 13.19 -10.27
C HIS A 111 3.00 13.70 -10.69
N VAL A 112 2.95 14.96 -11.15
CA VAL A 112 1.67 15.65 -11.44
C VAL A 112 1.11 15.43 -12.84
N ASN A 113 1.80 14.67 -13.70
CA ASN A 113 1.36 14.35 -15.06
C ASN A 113 0.35 13.19 -15.09
N LEU A 114 -0.80 13.39 -14.46
CA LEU A 114 -1.84 12.35 -14.28
C LEU A 114 -2.46 11.90 -15.62
N ASP A 115 -2.51 12.77 -16.62
CA ASP A 115 -3.09 12.43 -17.92
C ASP A 115 -2.21 11.41 -18.69
N ASP A 116 -0.89 11.48 -18.55
CA ASP A 116 0.02 10.47 -19.09
C ASP A 116 -0.22 9.10 -18.42
N ILE A 117 -0.48 9.10 -17.12
CA ILE A 117 -0.83 7.88 -16.36
C ILE A 117 -2.14 7.29 -16.88
N LYS A 118 -3.18 8.11 -17.07
CA LYS A 118 -4.47 7.66 -17.60
C LYS A 118 -4.32 7.10 -19.02
N ALA A 119 -3.48 7.71 -19.84
CA ALA A 119 -3.17 7.20 -21.19
C ALA A 119 -2.48 5.83 -21.14
N GLN A 120 -1.47 5.64 -20.26
CA GLN A 120 -0.79 4.36 -20.06
C GLN A 120 -1.76 3.27 -19.58
N ILE A 121 -2.66 3.58 -18.66
CA ILE A 121 -3.70 2.66 -18.18
C ILE A 121 -4.64 2.28 -19.34
N THR A 122 -5.13 3.26 -20.07
CA THR A 122 -6.05 3.02 -21.20
C THR A 122 -5.41 2.14 -22.28
N GLN A 123 -4.13 2.36 -22.58
CA GLN A 123 -3.39 1.53 -23.52
C GLN A 123 -3.25 0.09 -23.02
N LEU A 124 -2.94 -0.09 -21.73
CA LEU A 124 -2.80 -1.43 -21.13
C LEU A 124 -4.13 -2.20 -21.16
N LEU A 125 -5.25 -1.55 -20.84
CA LEU A 125 -6.57 -2.20 -20.87
C LEU A 125 -6.98 -2.72 -22.24
N LYS A 126 -6.52 -2.07 -23.32
CA LYS A 126 -6.78 -2.50 -24.71
C LYS A 126 -6.01 -3.76 -25.10
N THR A 127 -4.97 -4.14 -24.36
CA THR A 127 -4.17 -5.35 -24.70
C THR A 127 -4.95 -6.64 -24.46
N ASP A 128 -5.91 -6.63 -23.54
CA ASP A 128 -6.85 -7.75 -23.32
C ASP A 128 -8.18 -7.20 -22.78
N PRO A 129 -9.17 -6.92 -23.64
CA PRO A 129 -10.47 -6.36 -23.23
C PRO A 129 -11.29 -7.30 -22.32
N HIS A 130 -10.99 -8.60 -22.32
CA HIS A 130 -11.72 -9.61 -21.52
C HIS A 130 -11.07 -9.84 -20.14
N HIS A 131 -9.84 -9.42 -19.93
CA HIS A 131 -9.16 -9.52 -18.65
C HIS A 131 -9.51 -8.33 -17.75
N ILE A 132 -9.75 -8.60 -16.46
CA ILE A 132 -9.89 -7.53 -15.46
C ILE A 132 -8.51 -7.22 -14.89
N PHE A 133 -7.98 -6.07 -15.27
CA PHE A 133 -6.70 -5.59 -14.76
C PHE A 133 -6.86 -4.95 -13.39
N ARG A 134 -6.00 -5.32 -12.46
CA ARG A 134 -5.96 -4.76 -11.12
C ARG A 134 -4.82 -3.76 -11.00
N PHE A 135 -5.20 -2.52 -10.70
CA PHE A 135 -4.27 -1.40 -10.49
C PHE A 135 -4.34 -0.90 -9.07
N GLY A 136 -3.28 -0.24 -8.62
CA GLY A 136 -3.36 0.53 -7.40
C GLY A 136 -2.16 1.40 -7.12
N THR A 137 -2.37 2.26 -6.16
CA THR A 137 -1.36 3.10 -5.53
C THR A 137 -0.96 2.48 -4.19
N GLY A 138 0.08 3.01 -3.54
CA GLY A 138 0.44 2.58 -2.18
C GLY A 138 1.64 1.63 -2.10
N GLU A 139 2.35 1.35 -3.20
CA GLU A 139 3.60 0.58 -3.16
C GLU A 139 4.81 1.45 -2.84
N LEU A 140 4.92 2.64 -3.47
CA LEU A 140 6.03 3.58 -3.22
C LEU A 140 5.63 4.74 -2.32
N SER A 141 4.40 4.78 -1.82
CA SER A 141 3.86 5.76 -0.87
C SER A 141 2.59 5.23 -0.23
N ASP A 142 2.04 5.93 0.74
CA ASP A 142 0.67 5.73 1.21
C ASP A 142 -0.30 6.51 0.32
N SER A 143 -1.40 5.89 -0.10
CA SER A 143 -2.33 6.49 -1.06
C SER A 143 -3.14 7.66 -0.49
N LEU A 144 -3.39 7.68 0.82
CA LEU A 144 -4.28 8.66 1.45
C LEU A 144 -3.59 9.64 2.39
N ALA A 145 -2.33 9.39 2.77
CA ALA A 145 -1.66 10.21 3.77
C ALA A 145 -1.54 11.70 3.41
N ILE A 146 -1.42 12.01 2.10
CA ILE A 146 -1.40 13.39 1.59
C ILE A 146 -2.48 13.65 0.53
N GLU A 147 -3.51 12.81 0.47
CA GLU A 147 -4.64 12.91 -0.46
C GLU A 147 -5.36 14.26 -0.33
N GLU A 148 -5.49 14.79 0.87
CA GLU A 148 -6.11 16.10 1.12
C GLU A 148 -5.47 17.25 0.31
N TYR A 149 -4.18 17.12 -0.06
CA TYR A 149 -3.46 18.09 -0.88
C TYR A 149 -3.46 17.73 -2.35
N THR A 150 -3.23 16.45 -2.66
CA THR A 150 -2.99 15.98 -4.02
C THR A 150 -4.27 15.65 -4.78
N GLY A 151 -5.26 15.04 -4.13
CA GLY A 151 -6.49 14.55 -4.74
C GLY A 151 -6.29 13.40 -5.74
N PHE A 152 -5.15 12.71 -5.72
CA PHE A 152 -4.82 11.67 -6.70
C PHE A 152 -5.74 10.46 -6.63
N SER A 153 -6.04 9.99 -5.41
CA SER A 153 -6.91 8.83 -5.25
C SER A 153 -8.31 9.10 -5.75
N SER A 154 -8.84 10.30 -5.49
CA SER A 154 -10.15 10.72 -5.97
C SER A 154 -10.18 10.91 -7.49
N ASP A 155 -9.15 11.54 -8.07
CA ASP A 155 -9.05 11.75 -9.52
C ASP A 155 -8.91 10.42 -10.28
N LEU A 156 -8.10 9.48 -9.75
CA LEU A 156 -7.98 8.14 -10.31
C LEU A 156 -9.26 7.33 -10.12
N ALA A 157 -9.93 7.42 -8.97
CA ALA A 157 -11.20 6.74 -8.76
C ALA A 157 -12.26 7.19 -9.76
N ARG A 158 -12.43 8.50 -10.01
CA ARG A 158 -13.30 9.04 -11.05
C ARG A 158 -12.99 8.47 -12.44
N PHE A 159 -11.72 8.34 -12.77
CA PHE A 159 -11.30 7.75 -14.04
C PHE A 159 -11.62 6.25 -14.10
N PHE A 160 -11.28 5.46 -13.07
CA PHE A 160 -11.52 4.02 -13.06
C PHE A 160 -12.99 3.63 -13.09
N ILE A 161 -13.88 4.42 -12.53
CA ILE A 161 -15.34 4.21 -12.60
C ILE A 161 -15.82 4.14 -14.06
N THR A 162 -15.16 4.84 -14.99
CA THR A 162 -15.53 4.86 -16.41
C THR A 162 -14.95 3.69 -17.23
N LEU A 163 -13.97 2.96 -16.69
CA LEU A 163 -13.27 1.91 -17.42
C LEU A 163 -14.05 0.58 -17.39
N PRO A 164 -14.12 -0.18 -18.49
CA PRO A 164 -14.87 -1.43 -18.54
C PRO A 164 -14.24 -2.56 -17.72
N ASN A 165 -12.91 -2.69 -17.77
CA ASN A 165 -12.15 -3.84 -17.28
C ASN A 165 -10.99 -3.46 -16.34
N GLY A 166 -11.06 -2.30 -15.70
CA GLY A 166 -10.11 -1.84 -14.69
C GLY A 166 -10.68 -1.90 -13.28
N PHE A 167 -9.95 -2.47 -12.34
CA PHE A 167 -10.21 -2.39 -10.90
C PHE A 167 -9.13 -1.59 -10.23
N PHE A 168 -9.49 -0.61 -9.40
CA PHE A 168 -8.55 0.26 -8.72
C PHE A 168 -8.54 0.01 -7.22
N GLU A 169 -7.38 -0.27 -6.66
CA GLU A 169 -7.13 -0.46 -5.24
C GLU A 169 -6.35 0.71 -4.66
N ILE A 170 -6.93 1.36 -3.66
CA ILE A 170 -6.32 2.43 -2.87
C ILE A 170 -5.77 1.81 -1.60
N LYS A 171 -4.44 1.63 -1.50
CA LYS A 171 -3.80 0.97 -0.36
C LYS A 171 -3.28 2.00 0.65
N THR A 172 -3.63 1.87 1.94
CA THR A 172 -3.32 2.90 2.95
C THR A 172 -3.15 2.35 4.37
N LYS A 173 -2.46 3.12 5.21
CA LYS A 173 -2.43 3.04 6.68
C LYS A 173 -3.11 4.26 7.33
N PHE A 174 -3.86 5.03 6.53
CA PHE A 174 -4.45 6.28 6.98
C PHE A 174 -5.98 6.20 7.01
N HIS A 175 -6.63 7.10 7.75
CA HIS A 175 -8.08 7.03 8.01
C HIS A 175 -8.90 8.08 7.27
N ARG A 176 -8.27 9.11 6.67
CA ARG A 176 -9.02 10.18 5.98
C ARG A 176 -9.50 9.71 4.63
N VAL A 177 -10.79 9.48 4.53
CA VAL A 177 -11.47 9.00 3.32
C VAL A 177 -12.48 10.01 2.77
N ASP A 178 -12.57 11.19 3.36
CA ASP A 178 -13.62 12.18 3.09
C ASP A 178 -13.75 12.50 1.60
N THR A 179 -12.62 12.68 0.90
CA THR A 179 -12.60 12.96 -0.55
C THR A 179 -13.15 11.80 -1.41
N LEU A 180 -13.09 10.57 -0.90
CA LEU A 180 -13.63 9.39 -1.57
C LEU A 180 -15.13 9.26 -1.35
N LEU A 181 -15.65 9.67 -0.18
CA LEU A 181 -17.06 9.53 0.17
C LEU A 181 -17.99 10.40 -0.69
N GLU A 182 -17.45 11.34 -1.45
CA GLU A 182 -18.17 12.15 -2.43
C GLU A 182 -18.49 11.39 -3.74
N LEU A 183 -17.87 10.21 -3.94
CA LEU A 183 -17.99 9.43 -5.17
C LEU A 183 -18.87 8.20 -5.01
N ASP A 184 -19.54 7.80 -6.09
CA ASP A 184 -20.13 6.47 -6.22
C ASP A 184 -19.09 5.54 -6.88
N PRO A 185 -18.53 4.55 -6.14
CA PRO A 185 -17.46 3.68 -6.64
C PRO A 185 -17.91 2.65 -7.68
N LYS A 186 -19.20 2.41 -7.86
CA LYS A 186 -19.80 1.45 -8.80
C LYS A 186 -19.16 0.06 -8.76
N GLY A 187 -18.76 -0.41 -7.58
CA GLY A 187 -18.07 -1.68 -7.38
C GLY A 187 -16.66 -1.77 -7.97
N LYS A 188 -16.14 -0.71 -8.61
CA LYS A 188 -14.85 -0.72 -9.31
C LYS A 188 -13.66 -0.28 -8.48
N ILE A 189 -13.91 0.24 -7.30
CA ILE A 189 -12.89 0.80 -6.41
C ILE A 189 -12.88 0.01 -5.10
N GLY A 190 -11.70 -0.49 -4.74
CA GLY A 190 -11.42 -1.04 -3.43
C GLY A 190 -10.53 -0.10 -2.62
N VAL A 191 -10.84 0.08 -1.34
CA VAL A 191 -9.92 0.71 -0.40
C VAL A 191 -9.39 -0.36 0.53
N SER A 192 -8.07 -0.49 0.58
CA SER A 192 -7.42 -1.56 1.33
C SER A 192 -6.52 -1.01 2.42
N TRP A 193 -6.75 -1.47 3.65
CA TRP A 193 -5.95 -1.06 4.80
C TRP A 193 -4.91 -2.11 5.16
N SER A 194 -3.65 -1.66 5.33
CA SER A 194 -2.69 -2.47 6.07
C SER A 194 -3.11 -2.49 7.54
N VAL A 195 -3.05 -3.67 8.17
CA VAL A 195 -3.49 -3.87 9.54
C VAL A 195 -2.45 -4.62 10.37
N ASN A 196 -2.28 -4.17 11.60
CA ASN A 196 -1.45 -4.79 12.63
C ASN A 196 -2.15 -4.62 13.99
N PRO A 197 -1.79 -5.39 15.01
CA PRO A 197 -2.20 -5.12 16.39
C PRO A 197 -1.84 -3.70 16.83
N GLU A 198 -2.68 -3.10 17.66
CA GLU A 198 -2.57 -1.69 18.05
C GLU A 198 -1.22 -1.32 18.68
N ASP A 199 -0.65 -2.22 19.45
CA ASP A 199 0.67 -2.05 20.07
C ASP A 199 1.81 -2.02 19.04
N ILE A 200 1.69 -2.78 17.95
CA ILE A 200 2.61 -2.75 16.82
C ILE A 200 2.45 -1.46 16.03
N ILE A 201 1.22 -1.05 15.73
CA ILE A 201 0.96 0.21 15.03
C ILE A 201 1.61 1.37 15.79
N LYS A 202 1.40 1.43 17.11
CA LYS A 202 1.94 2.49 17.96
C LYS A 202 3.47 2.52 18.00
N LYS A 203 4.11 1.35 17.99
CA LYS A 203 5.56 1.23 18.11
C LYS A 203 6.29 1.37 16.77
N GLU A 204 5.73 0.79 15.71
CA GLU A 204 6.45 0.55 14.46
C GLU A 204 5.92 1.36 13.27
N GLU A 205 4.74 2.00 13.38
CA GLU A 205 4.11 2.73 12.26
C GLU A 205 3.93 4.22 12.60
N ARG A 206 5.05 4.96 12.77
CA ARG A 206 5.03 6.39 13.12
C ARG A 206 4.24 7.21 12.10
N GLY A 207 3.25 7.96 12.55
CA GLY A 207 2.40 8.81 11.70
C GLY A 207 1.23 8.08 11.05
N ALA A 208 1.13 6.75 11.17
CA ALA A 208 -0.02 6.01 10.72
C ALA A 208 -1.22 6.15 11.68
N SER A 209 -2.43 5.88 11.18
CA SER A 209 -3.63 5.89 12.01
C SER A 209 -3.73 4.64 12.88
N SER A 210 -4.45 4.73 14.01
CA SER A 210 -4.77 3.57 14.84
C SER A 210 -5.58 2.52 14.07
N LEU A 211 -5.57 1.28 14.51
CA LEU A 211 -6.40 0.22 13.92
C LEU A 211 -7.89 0.59 13.96
N THR A 212 -8.37 1.10 15.08
CA THR A 212 -9.76 1.54 15.22
C THR A 212 -10.12 2.59 14.17
N ALA A 213 -9.32 3.63 13.98
CA ALA A 213 -9.58 4.67 12.98
C ALA A 213 -9.55 4.11 11.54
N ARG A 214 -8.68 3.13 11.24
CA ARG A 214 -8.66 2.45 9.93
C ARG A 214 -9.94 1.65 9.69
N LEU A 215 -10.47 0.95 10.70
CA LEU A 215 -11.69 0.15 10.58
C LEU A 215 -12.93 1.04 10.49
N GLU A 216 -13.00 2.13 11.23
CA GLU A 216 -14.07 3.14 11.10
C GLU A 216 -14.09 3.76 9.68
N ALA A 217 -12.93 4.08 9.12
CA ALA A 217 -12.82 4.55 7.75
C ALA A 217 -13.26 3.48 6.73
N ALA A 218 -12.91 2.21 6.98
CA ALA A 218 -13.34 1.10 6.14
C ALA A 218 -14.87 0.91 6.17
N LEU A 219 -15.50 1.05 7.34
CA LEU A 219 -16.96 1.00 7.47
C LEU A 219 -17.63 2.12 6.67
N LYS A 220 -17.19 3.37 6.82
CA LYS A 220 -17.69 4.51 6.04
C LYS A 220 -17.57 4.27 4.52
N CYS A 221 -16.43 3.70 4.08
CA CYS A 221 -16.25 3.34 2.68
C CYS A 221 -17.23 2.24 2.24
N GLN A 222 -17.44 1.19 3.02
CA GLN A 222 -18.41 0.14 2.70
C GLN A 222 -19.85 0.68 2.64
N GLU A 223 -20.25 1.55 3.56
CA GLU A 223 -21.56 2.20 3.57
C GLU A 223 -21.78 3.05 2.32
N LYS A 224 -20.72 3.66 1.78
CA LYS A 224 -20.74 4.43 0.53
C LYS A 224 -20.70 3.56 -0.74
N GLY A 225 -20.51 2.24 -0.61
CA GLY A 225 -20.49 1.33 -1.74
C GLY A 225 -19.09 0.90 -2.20
N TYR A 226 -18.02 1.36 -1.54
CA TYR A 226 -16.66 0.86 -1.78
C TYR A 226 -16.52 -0.59 -1.33
N LEU A 227 -15.60 -1.30 -1.97
CA LEU A 227 -15.13 -2.59 -1.49
C LEU A 227 -13.94 -2.38 -0.54
N ALA A 228 -13.84 -3.17 0.52
CA ALA A 228 -12.73 -3.09 1.46
C ALA A 228 -11.74 -4.25 1.25
N GLY A 229 -10.44 -4.01 1.47
CA GLY A 229 -9.41 -5.04 1.51
C GLY A 229 -8.53 -4.89 2.74
N PHE A 230 -7.84 -5.98 3.13
CA PHE A 230 -6.94 -5.94 4.28
C PHE A 230 -5.61 -6.61 3.97
N HIS A 231 -4.52 -5.97 4.42
CA HIS A 231 -3.17 -6.46 4.24
C HIS A 231 -2.52 -6.64 5.61
N PHE A 232 -2.39 -7.90 6.02
CA PHE A 232 -1.52 -8.30 7.14
C PHE A 232 -0.09 -8.44 6.60
N ASP A 233 0.54 -7.33 6.27
CA ASP A 233 1.88 -7.28 5.67
C ASP A 233 2.63 -6.02 6.16
N PRO A 234 3.62 -6.19 7.07
CA PRO A 234 4.13 -7.46 7.58
C PRO A 234 3.40 -7.98 8.82
N ILE A 235 3.29 -9.30 8.94
CA ILE A 235 2.99 -9.98 10.19
C ILE A 235 4.30 -10.11 10.99
N LEU A 236 4.29 -9.73 12.26
CA LEU A 236 5.46 -9.76 13.14
C LEU A 236 5.33 -10.85 14.20
N LEU A 237 6.42 -11.56 14.48
CA LEU A 237 6.52 -12.47 15.62
C LEU A 237 6.98 -11.71 16.86
N TYR A 238 6.21 -11.81 17.96
CA TYR A 238 6.51 -11.22 19.25
C TYR A 238 5.62 -11.90 20.31
N PRO A 239 5.82 -11.69 21.62
CA PRO A 239 4.98 -12.33 22.63
C PRO A 239 3.48 -12.10 22.40
N ASP A 240 2.68 -13.16 22.50
CA ASP A 240 1.22 -13.18 22.33
C ASP A 240 0.73 -12.80 20.92
N TRP A 241 1.59 -12.87 19.90
CA TRP A 241 1.25 -12.48 18.52
C TRP A 241 0.02 -13.22 18.00
N GLU A 242 -0.16 -14.49 18.31
CA GLU A 242 -1.28 -15.30 17.84
C GLU A 242 -2.63 -14.71 18.26
N GLU A 243 -2.77 -14.45 19.56
CA GLU A 243 -4.01 -13.92 20.12
C GLU A 243 -4.27 -12.50 19.62
N LYS A 244 -3.22 -11.67 19.54
CA LYS A 244 -3.33 -10.30 19.08
C LYS A 244 -3.73 -10.20 17.61
N TYR A 245 -3.19 -11.04 16.71
CA TYR A 245 -3.62 -11.06 15.31
C TYR A 245 -5.03 -11.65 15.15
N ARG A 246 -5.41 -12.65 15.96
CA ARG A 246 -6.80 -13.13 16.03
C ARG A 246 -7.76 -12.01 16.42
N ALA A 247 -7.40 -11.21 17.42
CA ALA A 247 -8.21 -10.04 17.81
C ALA A 247 -8.33 -8.98 16.69
N VAL A 248 -7.31 -8.79 15.85
CA VAL A 248 -7.43 -7.94 14.65
C VAL A 248 -8.45 -8.51 13.68
N VAL A 249 -8.39 -9.83 13.41
CA VAL A 249 -9.38 -10.50 12.55
C VAL A 249 -10.78 -10.31 13.11
N ASP A 250 -10.98 -10.55 14.40
CA ASP A 250 -12.29 -10.40 15.06
C ASP A 250 -12.83 -8.98 14.88
N LYS A 251 -12.01 -7.96 15.14
CA LYS A 251 -12.40 -6.56 14.93
C LYS A 251 -12.83 -6.28 13.50
N ILE A 252 -12.13 -6.81 12.49
CA ILE A 252 -12.51 -6.64 11.09
C ILE A 252 -13.92 -7.20 10.84
N PHE A 253 -14.15 -8.45 11.22
CA PHE A 253 -15.40 -9.14 10.90
C PHE A 253 -16.59 -8.75 11.78
N THR A 254 -16.35 -8.17 12.95
CA THR A 254 -17.41 -7.58 13.78
C THR A 254 -17.79 -6.15 13.36
N SER A 255 -16.88 -5.46 12.69
CA SER A 255 -17.11 -4.07 12.27
C SER A 255 -17.61 -3.93 10.82
N LEU A 256 -17.36 -4.93 9.95
CA LEU A 256 -17.53 -4.80 8.52
C LEU A 256 -18.35 -5.94 7.94
N LYS A 257 -18.94 -5.70 6.77
CA LYS A 257 -19.71 -6.68 5.99
C LYS A 257 -18.74 -7.58 5.21
N PRO A 258 -18.66 -8.90 5.50
CA PRO A 258 -17.71 -9.80 4.85
C PRO A 258 -17.89 -9.88 3.32
N GLU A 259 -19.13 -9.85 2.85
CA GLU A 259 -19.49 -9.93 1.42
C GLU A 259 -18.94 -8.73 0.61
N ARG A 260 -18.57 -7.64 1.27
CA ARG A 260 -17.94 -6.46 0.66
C ARG A 260 -16.43 -6.40 0.87
N ILE A 261 -15.82 -7.48 1.34
CA ILE A 261 -14.36 -7.60 1.44
C ILE A 261 -13.83 -8.22 0.14
N THR A 262 -12.91 -7.53 -0.54
CA THR A 262 -12.29 -7.99 -1.79
C THR A 262 -11.40 -9.20 -1.55
N TRP A 263 -10.40 -9.01 -0.69
CA TRP A 263 -9.38 -9.98 -0.32
C TRP A 263 -8.71 -9.65 0.99
N ILE A 264 -8.02 -10.65 1.52
CA ILE A 264 -7.09 -10.48 2.64
C ILE A 264 -5.72 -10.99 2.21
N SER A 265 -4.71 -10.14 2.31
CA SER A 265 -3.30 -10.45 2.03
C SER A 265 -2.58 -10.82 3.32
N LEU A 266 -1.76 -11.86 3.28
CA LEU A 266 -0.89 -12.26 4.37
C LEU A 266 0.57 -12.23 3.92
N GLY A 267 1.45 -11.60 4.69
CA GLY A 267 2.88 -11.56 4.43
C GLY A 267 3.68 -11.44 5.72
N GLY A 268 4.53 -12.42 6.02
CA GLY A 268 5.44 -12.36 7.16
C GLY A 268 6.52 -11.30 6.97
N PHE A 269 7.03 -10.75 8.05
CA PHE A 269 8.11 -9.75 8.01
C PHE A 269 9.31 -10.27 7.24
N ARG A 270 9.80 -9.44 6.33
CA ARG A 270 10.94 -9.70 5.47
C ARG A 270 11.65 -8.41 5.09
N TYR A 271 12.95 -8.44 5.00
CA TYR A 271 13.74 -7.28 4.62
C TYR A 271 15.03 -7.67 3.89
N PRO A 272 15.52 -6.84 2.94
CA PRO A 272 16.85 -7.02 2.35
C PRO A 272 17.94 -6.62 3.34
N ALA A 273 19.14 -7.20 3.20
CA ALA A 273 20.24 -7.02 4.15
C ALA A 273 20.57 -5.56 4.48
N PHE A 274 20.50 -4.67 3.48
CA PHE A 274 20.83 -3.25 3.64
C PHE A 274 19.89 -2.52 4.60
N LEU A 275 18.67 -3.03 4.82
CA LEU A 275 17.68 -2.36 5.67
C LEU A 275 17.96 -2.54 7.17
N LYS A 276 18.68 -3.61 7.56
CA LYS A 276 18.97 -3.90 8.97
C LYS A 276 19.70 -2.76 9.69
N PRO A 277 20.83 -2.24 9.19
CA PRO A 277 21.52 -1.11 9.84
C PRO A 277 20.66 0.15 9.87
N VAL A 278 19.89 0.43 8.82
CA VAL A 278 18.98 1.58 8.77
C VAL A 278 17.92 1.52 9.88
N ILE A 279 17.31 0.35 10.10
CA ILE A 279 16.34 0.16 11.18
C ILE A 279 17.01 0.34 12.54
N GLN A 280 18.19 -0.23 12.75
CA GLN A 280 18.92 -0.13 14.03
C GLN A 280 19.29 1.30 14.38
N GLU A 281 19.71 2.09 13.40
CA GLU A 281 20.09 3.48 13.57
C GLU A 281 18.87 4.37 13.81
N ARG A 282 17.87 4.30 12.94
CA ARG A 282 16.70 5.19 13.00
C ARG A 282 15.69 4.83 14.08
N PHE A 283 15.60 3.54 14.44
CA PHE A 283 14.60 3.02 15.37
C PHE A 283 15.24 2.11 16.44
N PRO A 284 16.16 2.63 17.26
CA PRO A 284 16.94 1.81 18.21
C PRO A 284 16.06 1.11 19.26
N GLN A 285 14.82 1.59 19.48
CA GLN A 285 13.85 0.96 20.39
C GLN A 285 13.02 -0.14 19.74
N SER A 286 13.09 -0.29 18.41
CA SER A 286 12.34 -1.32 17.69
C SER A 286 12.90 -2.71 17.99
N LYS A 287 11.99 -3.66 18.26
CA LYS A 287 12.32 -5.04 18.57
C LYS A 287 12.08 -5.99 17.38
N ILE A 288 11.71 -5.46 16.20
CA ILE A 288 11.36 -6.30 15.04
C ILE A 288 12.52 -7.12 14.48
N LEU A 289 13.77 -6.73 14.77
CA LEU A 289 14.99 -7.43 14.36
C LEU A 289 15.51 -8.44 15.38
N LEU A 290 14.89 -8.57 16.56
CA LEU A 290 15.35 -9.46 17.62
C LEU A 290 15.00 -10.94 17.39
N GLY A 291 14.10 -11.24 16.45
CA GLY A 291 13.78 -12.61 16.06
C GLY A 291 14.87 -13.25 15.21
N GLU A 292 14.85 -14.58 15.13
CA GLU A 292 15.70 -15.34 14.21
C GLU A 292 15.17 -15.20 12.78
N LEU A 293 15.92 -14.51 11.95
CA LEU A 293 15.60 -14.25 10.55
C LEU A 293 16.74 -14.76 9.66
N PHE A 294 16.37 -15.52 8.63
CA PHE A 294 17.30 -16.21 7.74
C PHE A 294 17.16 -15.71 6.30
N PRO A 295 18.25 -15.65 5.52
CA PRO A 295 18.19 -15.27 4.11
C PRO A 295 17.40 -16.31 3.31
N GLY A 296 16.37 -15.86 2.61
CA GLY A 296 15.63 -16.68 1.66
C GLY A 296 16.31 -16.76 0.28
N PRO A 297 15.78 -17.56 -0.65
CA PRO A 297 16.28 -17.65 -2.02
C PRO A 297 16.28 -16.32 -2.78
N ASP A 298 15.44 -15.38 -2.38
CA ASP A 298 15.34 -14.01 -2.90
C ASP A 298 16.26 -13.01 -2.17
N ARG A 299 17.20 -13.49 -1.35
CA ARG A 299 18.15 -12.71 -0.56
C ARG A 299 17.52 -11.78 0.50
N LYS A 300 16.22 -11.92 0.77
CA LYS A 300 15.56 -11.23 1.87
C LYS A 300 15.60 -12.08 3.13
N TYR A 301 15.89 -11.46 4.26
CA TYR A 301 15.76 -12.08 5.56
C TYR A 301 14.30 -12.25 5.92
N ARG A 302 13.92 -13.42 6.43
CA ARG A 302 12.55 -13.77 6.82
C ARG A 302 12.54 -14.83 7.93
N TYR A 303 11.43 -14.99 8.61
CA TYR A 303 11.27 -16.08 9.57
C TYR A 303 11.40 -17.45 8.91
N LEU A 304 11.76 -18.48 9.69
CA LEU A 304 11.79 -19.86 9.22
C LEU A 304 10.46 -20.25 8.55
N LYS A 305 10.55 -21.11 7.52
CA LYS A 305 9.38 -21.56 6.76
C LYS A 305 8.28 -22.12 7.67
N LYS A 306 8.63 -22.96 8.67
CA LYS A 306 7.69 -23.54 9.63
C LYS A 306 6.93 -22.47 10.41
N LEU A 307 7.62 -21.46 10.90
CA LEU A 307 6.99 -20.35 11.66
C LEU A 307 6.06 -19.52 10.76
N ARG A 308 6.46 -19.25 9.51
CA ARG A 308 5.59 -18.52 8.58
C ARG A 308 4.30 -19.29 8.27
N ILE A 309 4.38 -20.61 8.04
CA ILE A 309 3.21 -21.47 7.84
C ILE A 309 2.29 -21.42 9.07
N GLU A 310 2.85 -21.49 10.26
CA GLU A 310 2.10 -21.39 11.51
C GLU A 310 1.36 -20.05 11.64
N MET A 311 2.08 -18.94 11.38
CA MET A 311 1.51 -17.58 11.37
C MET A 311 0.32 -17.47 10.41
N TYR A 312 0.49 -17.95 9.18
CA TYR A 312 -0.58 -17.88 8.18
C TYR A 312 -1.76 -18.75 8.54
N ARG A 313 -1.52 -20.01 8.97
CA ARG A 313 -2.59 -20.92 9.41
C ARG A 313 -3.40 -20.36 10.58
N ASN A 314 -2.75 -19.74 11.54
CA ASN A 314 -3.41 -19.12 12.69
C ASN A 314 -4.44 -18.07 12.24
N ILE A 315 -4.02 -17.14 11.36
CA ILE A 315 -4.86 -16.07 10.83
C ILE A 315 -5.94 -16.64 9.90
N VAL A 316 -5.57 -17.52 8.95
CA VAL A 316 -6.50 -18.14 8.01
C VAL A 316 -7.60 -18.91 8.74
N THR A 317 -7.23 -19.73 9.72
CA THR A 317 -8.20 -20.49 10.52
C THR A 317 -9.19 -19.56 11.23
N ARG A 318 -8.71 -18.41 11.73
CA ARG A 318 -9.61 -17.43 12.38
C ARG A 318 -10.54 -16.75 11.36
N ILE A 319 -10.03 -16.36 10.20
CA ILE A 319 -10.83 -15.76 9.13
C ILE A 319 -11.92 -16.72 8.64
N ARG A 320 -11.57 -17.99 8.41
CA ARG A 320 -12.50 -19.03 7.91
C ARG A 320 -13.66 -19.32 8.86
N LYS A 321 -13.57 -18.98 10.14
CA LYS A 321 -14.69 -19.05 11.07
C LYS A 321 -15.78 -18.01 10.81
N TYR A 322 -15.42 -16.89 10.18
CA TYR A 322 -16.35 -15.80 9.81
C TYR A 322 -16.88 -15.95 8.39
N ASP A 323 -15.97 -16.24 7.45
CA ASP A 323 -16.31 -16.41 6.03
C ASP A 323 -15.39 -17.47 5.41
N PRO A 324 -15.91 -18.69 5.13
CA PRO A 324 -15.15 -19.76 4.49
C PRO A 324 -14.77 -19.46 3.03
N GLU A 325 -15.45 -18.54 2.35
CA GLU A 325 -15.27 -18.24 0.93
C GLU A 325 -14.46 -16.97 0.64
N ILE A 326 -14.03 -16.23 1.70
CA ILE A 326 -13.27 -15.01 1.48
C ILE A 326 -11.95 -15.29 0.75
N PHE A 327 -11.59 -14.44 -0.21
CA PHE A 327 -10.36 -14.60 -0.95
C PHE A 327 -9.15 -14.18 -0.13
N ILE A 328 -8.29 -15.14 0.22
CA ILE A 328 -7.05 -14.92 0.98
C ILE A 328 -5.88 -15.30 0.07
N TYR A 329 -4.81 -14.50 0.09
CA TYR A 329 -3.60 -14.82 -0.65
C TYR A 329 -2.34 -14.52 0.15
N LEU A 330 -1.24 -15.20 -0.20
CA LEU A 330 0.07 -14.96 0.41
C LEU A 330 0.89 -14.04 -0.50
N CYS A 331 1.45 -12.97 0.09
CA CYS A 331 2.31 -12.04 -0.61
C CYS A 331 3.78 -12.50 -0.56
N MET A 332 4.40 -12.69 -1.72
CA MET A 332 5.81 -13.11 -1.86
C MET A 332 6.14 -14.40 -1.09
N GLU A 333 5.35 -15.44 -1.27
CA GLU A 333 5.60 -16.77 -0.70
C GLU A 333 5.77 -17.84 -1.77
N SER A 334 6.47 -18.91 -1.40
CA SER A 334 6.74 -20.03 -2.31
C SER A 334 5.53 -20.95 -2.47
N PRO A 335 5.45 -21.73 -3.58
CA PRO A 335 4.41 -22.71 -3.76
C PRO A 335 4.23 -23.68 -2.59
N GLU A 336 5.33 -24.14 -1.96
CA GLU A 336 5.28 -25.05 -0.82
C GLU A 336 4.61 -24.42 0.41
N VAL A 337 4.78 -23.11 0.64
CA VAL A 337 4.12 -22.40 1.73
C VAL A 337 2.63 -22.25 1.43
N TRP A 338 2.27 -21.94 0.19
CA TRP A 338 0.88 -21.90 -0.25
C TRP A 338 0.20 -23.25 -0.05
N GLU A 339 0.80 -24.33 -0.53
CA GLU A 339 0.29 -25.70 -0.38
C GLU A 339 0.11 -26.07 1.10
N ALA A 340 1.10 -25.76 1.94
CA ALA A 340 1.04 -26.04 3.36
C ALA A 340 -0.08 -25.26 4.07
N VAL A 341 -0.40 -24.05 3.61
CA VAL A 341 -1.43 -23.21 4.26
C VAL A 341 -2.83 -23.49 3.76
N PHE A 342 -3.00 -23.71 2.44
CA PHE A 342 -4.31 -23.78 1.80
C PHE A 342 -4.67 -25.17 1.24
N GLY A 343 -3.69 -26.09 1.14
CA GLY A 343 -3.87 -27.38 0.45
C GLY A 343 -3.84 -27.27 -1.08
N PHE A 344 -3.46 -26.10 -1.61
CA PHE A 344 -3.24 -25.86 -3.04
C PHE A 344 -2.29 -24.69 -3.24
N HIS A 345 -1.76 -24.53 -4.44
CA HIS A 345 -1.06 -23.33 -4.88
C HIS A 345 -1.36 -23.00 -6.34
N PRO A 346 -1.41 -21.72 -6.74
CA PRO A 346 -1.47 -21.35 -8.15
C PRO A 346 -0.22 -21.85 -8.89
N GLN A 347 -0.41 -22.47 -10.07
CA GLN A 347 0.69 -23.04 -10.85
C GLN A 347 1.54 -21.96 -11.54
N SER A 348 0.99 -20.76 -11.66
CA SER A 348 1.67 -19.62 -12.28
C SER A 348 1.16 -18.28 -11.74
N ARG A 349 1.93 -17.23 -12.04
CA ARG A 349 1.50 -15.84 -11.77
C ARG A 349 0.24 -15.46 -12.54
N ASN A 350 0.06 -16.01 -13.74
CA ASN A 350 -1.15 -15.79 -14.56
C ASN A 350 -2.38 -16.42 -13.93
N GLU A 351 -2.26 -17.62 -13.39
CA GLU A 351 -3.37 -18.27 -12.67
C GLU A 351 -3.76 -17.50 -11.42
N LEU A 352 -2.78 -17.02 -10.63
CA LEU A 352 -3.08 -16.20 -9.47
C LEU A 352 -3.78 -14.89 -9.86
N ASP A 353 -3.32 -14.23 -10.92
CA ASP A 353 -3.97 -13.02 -11.47
C ASP A 353 -5.41 -13.31 -11.95
N TYR A 354 -5.63 -14.45 -12.57
CA TYR A 354 -6.96 -14.91 -12.97
C TYR A 354 -7.90 -15.14 -11.77
N LEU A 355 -7.40 -15.71 -10.68
CA LEU A 355 -8.19 -15.86 -9.43
C LEU A 355 -8.64 -14.50 -8.87
N PHE A 356 -7.78 -13.49 -8.91
CA PHE A 356 -8.19 -12.13 -8.57
C PHE A 356 -9.26 -11.57 -9.51
N ALA A 357 -9.10 -11.76 -10.82
CA ALA A 357 -10.09 -11.32 -11.80
C ALA A 357 -11.44 -12.00 -11.59
N GLN A 358 -11.46 -13.31 -11.29
CA GLN A 358 -12.68 -14.03 -10.93
C GLN A 358 -13.34 -13.49 -9.67
N ARG A 359 -12.53 -13.17 -8.61
CA ARG A 359 -13.07 -12.57 -7.38
C ARG A 359 -13.74 -11.23 -7.68
N ILE A 360 -13.10 -10.37 -8.45
CA ILE A 360 -13.66 -9.08 -8.84
C ILE A 360 -14.96 -9.24 -9.63
N ARG A 361 -15.02 -10.14 -10.60
CA ARG A 361 -16.26 -10.44 -11.36
C ARG A 361 -17.41 -10.86 -10.45
N ARG A 362 -17.16 -11.73 -9.47
CA ARG A 362 -18.17 -12.16 -8.49
C ARG A 362 -18.67 -10.98 -7.64
N LEU A 363 -17.81 -10.02 -7.32
CA LEU A 363 -18.18 -8.83 -6.57
C LEU A 363 -19.01 -7.87 -7.43
N TRP A 364 -18.66 -7.69 -8.71
CA TRP A 364 -19.42 -6.86 -9.66
C TRP A 364 -20.81 -7.41 -9.97
N SER A 365 -20.97 -8.74 -10.01
CA SER A 365 -22.28 -9.34 -10.24
C SER A 365 -23.25 -9.22 -9.05
N LYS A 366 -22.76 -8.82 -7.87
CA LYS A 366 -23.55 -8.63 -6.65
C LYS A 366 -23.75 -7.13 -6.30
N SER A 367 -23.13 -6.23 -7.05
CA SER A 367 -23.27 -4.76 -6.91
C SER A 367 -24.33 -4.25 -7.87
#